data_3a686957c435cbd2ca103780deef4350
#
_entry.id   3a686957c435cbd2ca103780deef4350
#
_cell.length_a   1.000
_cell.length_b   1.000
_cell.length_c   1.000
_cell.angle_alpha   90.00
_cell.angle_beta   90.00
_cell.angle_gamma   90.00
#
_symmetry.space_group_name_H-M   'P 1'
#
loop_
_entity.id
_entity.type
_entity.pdbx_description
1 polymer ?
#
loop_
_entity_poly.entity_id
_entity_poly.type
_entity_poly.pdbx_seq_one_letter_code
_entity_poly.pdbx_strand_id
1 'polypeptide(L)'
;MFTDRNEAGKLLSEKLADLKGENCLVLAIPRGGVVIGNQIALSLGCKLDVVISKKINPPNHPEYAIGAIMPDGTVHWNQDMSQYLEHAYFVNEINEKKNEAQRQLEQFRGNSRYDLKDKTVILTDDGIATGATVFVILKWLAKNNPKKIVVASPVIPASTYEQLKKTSDQVIALLLPTEFYAVSEFYKKFDQVSEKEVESILKNFR
;
A
#
# COMPACT_ATOMS: atom_id res chain seq x y z
N MET A 1 -5.35 20.20 4.15
CA MET A 1 -5.34 19.79 2.72
C MET A 1 -3.91 19.93 2.22
N PHE A 2 -3.32 18.86 1.66
CA PHE A 2 -1.97 18.87 1.10
C PHE A 2 -1.95 19.57 -0.27
N THR A 3 -0.85 20.19 -0.62
CA THR A 3 -0.66 20.76 -1.95
C THR A 3 -0.60 19.66 -3.01
N ASP A 4 0.21 18.63 -2.76
CA ASP A 4 0.39 17.45 -3.58
C ASP A 4 0.98 16.29 -2.78
N ARG A 5 1.28 15.15 -3.45
CA ARG A 5 1.88 13.97 -2.83
C ARG A 5 3.30 14.21 -2.31
N ASN A 6 4.07 15.12 -2.93
CA ASN A 6 5.43 15.42 -2.49
C ASN A 6 5.42 16.13 -1.13
N GLU A 7 4.55 17.13 -0.96
CA GLU A 7 4.36 17.79 0.34
C GLU A 7 3.90 16.80 1.40
N ALA A 8 2.86 16.02 1.10
CA ALA A 8 2.33 15.02 2.02
C ALA A 8 3.41 14.00 2.45
N GLY A 9 4.23 13.54 1.50
CA GLY A 9 5.34 12.62 1.78
C GLY A 9 6.42 13.22 2.65
N LYS A 10 6.78 14.51 2.44
CA LYS A 10 7.73 15.23 3.29
C LYS A 10 7.23 15.36 4.73
N LEU A 11 5.99 15.81 4.92
CA LEU A 11 5.38 15.92 6.25
C LEU A 11 5.29 14.55 6.94
N LEU A 12 4.98 13.50 6.20
CA LEU A 12 4.93 12.14 6.74
C LEU A 12 6.31 11.64 7.15
N SER A 13 7.35 11.97 6.39
CA SER A 13 8.72 11.59 6.71
C SER A 13 9.24 12.22 8.00
N GLU A 14 8.77 13.41 8.36
CA GLU A 14 9.09 14.05 9.65
C GLU A 14 8.56 13.25 10.84
N LYS A 15 7.37 12.62 10.68
CA LYS A 15 6.78 11.74 11.71
C LYS A 15 7.50 10.39 11.85
N LEU A 16 8.33 10.06 10.87
CA LEU A 16 9.12 8.82 10.83
C LEU A 16 10.60 9.05 11.19
N ALA A 17 10.98 10.27 11.60
CA ALA A 17 12.37 10.66 11.84
C ALA A 17 13.10 9.73 12.84
N ASP A 18 12.40 9.19 13.83
CA ASP A 18 12.96 8.27 14.83
C ASP A 18 13.46 6.94 14.21
N LEU A 19 13.02 6.61 12.99
CA LEU A 19 13.47 5.43 12.25
C LEU A 19 14.75 5.68 11.43
N LYS A 20 15.27 6.91 11.43
CA LYS A 20 16.49 7.24 10.72
C LYS A 20 17.69 6.49 11.28
N GLY A 21 18.42 5.80 10.41
CA GLY A 21 19.56 4.96 10.83
C GLY A 21 19.20 3.51 11.16
N GLU A 22 17.91 3.16 11.23
CA GLU A 22 17.50 1.76 11.29
C GLU A 22 17.68 1.07 9.93
N ASN A 23 17.75 -0.27 9.95
CA ASN A 23 17.72 -1.09 8.72
C ASN A 23 16.30 -1.09 8.14
N CYS A 24 15.90 0.02 7.49
CA CYS A 24 14.56 0.22 6.96
C CYS A 24 14.46 -0.13 5.47
N LEU A 25 13.26 -0.57 5.08
CA LEU A 25 12.82 -0.70 3.70
C LEU A 25 11.44 -0.04 3.56
N VAL A 26 11.34 0.95 2.68
CA VAL A 26 10.03 1.51 2.30
C VAL A 26 9.42 0.64 1.21
N LEU A 27 8.24 0.07 1.48
CA LEU A 27 7.41 -0.62 0.51
C LEU A 27 6.22 0.27 0.14
N ALA A 28 6.23 0.78 -1.08
CA ALA A 28 5.19 1.66 -1.57
C ALA A 28 4.16 0.91 -2.41
N ILE A 29 2.88 1.20 -2.20
CA ILE A 29 1.79 0.68 -3.04
C ILE A 29 1.69 1.57 -4.29
N PRO A 30 1.91 1.05 -5.51
CA PRO A 30 1.81 1.85 -6.73
C PRO A 30 0.34 2.24 -7.02
N ARG A 31 0.10 3.38 -7.68
CA ARG A 31 1.12 4.27 -8.22
C ARG A 31 1.42 5.45 -7.29
N GLY A 32 0.39 6.05 -6.68
CA GLY A 32 0.53 7.26 -5.87
C GLY A 32 1.41 7.10 -4.64
N GLY A 33 1.36 5.94 -3.99
CA GLY A 33 2.20 5.62 -2.83
C GLY A 33 3.70 5.67 -3.10
N VAL A 34 4.13 5.48 -4.36
CA VAL A 34 5.55 5.56 -4.73
C VAL A 34 6.08 6.99 -4.59
N VAL A 35 5.27 8.02 -4.87
CA VAL A 35 5.67 9.42 -4.68
C VAL A 35 5.84 9.74 -3.19
N ILE A 36 4.94 9.24 -2.34
CA ILE A 36 5.05 9.34 -0.88
C ILE A 36 6.30 8.59 -0.39
N GLY A 37 6.44 7.32 -0.82
CA GLY A 37 7.57 6.46 -0.44
C GLY A 37 8.92 7.04 -0.82
N ASN A 38 9.01 7.73 -1.96
CA ASN A 38 10.22 8.44 -2.39
C ASN A 38 10.66 9.49 -1.36
N GLN A 39 9.74 10.32 -0.88
CA GLN A 39 10.07 11.35 0.13
C GLN A 39 10.50 10.72 1.45
N ILE A 40 9.83 9.64 1.88
CA ILE A 40 10.20 8.90 3.10
C ILE A 40 11.58 8.30 2.95
N ALA A 41 11.85 7.57 1.86
CA ALA A 41 13.11 6.87 1.63
C ALA A 41 14.30 7.84 1.55
N LEU A 42 14.15 8.97 0.85
CA LEU A 42 15.15 10.03 0.79
C LEU A 42 15.44 10.65 2.16
N SER A 43 14.40 10.93 2.94
CA SER A 43 14.54 11.55 4.27
C SER A 43 15.23 10.62 5.28
N LEU A 44 14.91 9.32 5.26
CA LEU A 44 15.47 8.33 6.17
C LEU A 44 16.80 7.74 5.71
N GLY A 45 17.17 7.94 4.43
CA GLY A 45 18.37 7.34 3.83
C GLY A 45 18.24 5.83 3.63
N CYS A 46 17.03 5.32 3.35
CA CYS A 46 16.75 3.90 3.17
C CYS A 46 16.33 3.55 1.74
N LYS A 47 16.21 2.25 1.45
CA LYS A 47 15.76 1.77 0.14
C LYS A 47 14.26 1.96 -0.03
N LEU A 48 13.84 2.24 -1.26
CA LEU A 48 12.46 2.21 -1.71
C LEU A 48 12.26 1.01 -2.64
N ASP A 49 11.19 0.30 -2.43
CA ASP A 49 10.71 -0.75 -3.33
C ASP A 49 9.18 -0.69 -3.43
N VAL A 50 8.58 -1.42 -4.35
CA VAL A 50 7.13 -1.49 -4.50
C VAL A 50 6.58 -2.82 -4.02
N VAL A 51 5.36 -2.81 -3.54
CA VAL A 51 4.58 -4.01 -3.23
C VAL A 51 3.27 -3.96 -3.98
N ILE A 52 2.94 -5.06 -4.67
CA ILE A 52 1.78 -5.12 -5.57
C ILE A 52 0.68 -5.94 -4.94
N SER A 53 -0.53 -5.40 -4.98
CA SER A 53 -1.77 -6.13 -4.73
C SER A 53 -2.86 -5.63 -5.67
N LYS A 54 -3.89 -6.43 -5.90
CA LYS A 54 -5.05 -6.07 -6.69
C LYS A 54 -6.32 -6.26 -5.88
N LYS A 55 -7.23 -5.30 -6.01
CA LYS A 55 -8.57 -5.43 -5.43
C LYS A 55 -9.33 -6.52 -6.15
N ILE A 56 -10.14 -7.27 -5.42
CA ILE A 56 -11.11 -8.21 -5.93
C ILE A 56 -12.47 -7.54 -5.81
N ASN A 57 -13.20 -7.43 -6.92
CA ASN A 57 -14.46 -6.72 -7.00
C ASN A 57 -15.60 -7.69 -7.31
N PRO A 58 -16.84 -7.45 -6.81
CA PRO A 58 -17.98 -8.25 -7.18
C PRO A 58 -18.43 -7.94 -8.61
N PRO A 59 -19.16 -8.86 -9.27
CA PRO A 59 -19.80 -8.60 -10.53
C PRO A 59 -20.71 -7.37 -10.40
N ASN A 60 -20.71 -6.50 -11.39
CA ASN A 60 -21.57 -5.31 -11.49
C ASN A 60 -21.26 -4.16 -10.50
N HIS A 61 -20.23 -4.27 -9.65
CA HIS A 61 -19.82 -3.20 -8.74
C HIS A 61 -18.29 -3.01 -8.74
N PRO A 62 -17.69 -2.50 -9.83
CA PRO A 62 -16.23 -2.42 -10.00
C PRO A 62 -15.55 -1.46 -9.00
N GLU A 63 -16.30 -0.51 -8.42
CA GLU A 63 -15.76 0.44 -7.45
C GLU A 63 -15.72 -0.13 -6.02
N TYR A 64 -16.43 -1.23 -5.75
CA TYR A 64 -16.50 -1.80 -4.42
C TYR A 64 -15.58 -3.01 -4.27
N ALA A 65 -14.52 -2.89 -3.47
CA ALA A 65 -13.61 -3.99 -3.21
C ALA A 65 -14.13 -4.89 -2.09
N ILE A 66 -14.30 -6.18 -2.39
CA ILE A 66 -14.67 -7.22 -1.41
C ILE A 66 -13.46 -7.93 -0.81
N GLY A 67 -12.29 -7.69 -1.38
CA GLY A 67 -11.03 -8.24 -0.93
C GLY A 67 -9.88 -7.72 -1.77
N ALA A 68 -8.71 -8.31 -1.55
CA ALA A 68 -7.52 -8.06 -2.35
C ALA A 68 -6.63 -9.31 -2.42
N ILE A 69 -5.80 -9.38 -3.46
CA ILE A 69 -4.90 -10.49 -3.74
C ILE A 69 -3.48 -10.01 -4.03
N MET A 70 -2.49 -10.77 -3.55
CA MET A 70 -1.07 -10.61 -3.85
C MET A 70 -0.65 -11.48 -5.06
N PRO A 71 0.50 -11.18 -5.70
CA PRO A 71 1.05 -12.01 -6.78
C PRO A 71 1.30 -13.47 -6.41
N ASP A 72 1.60 -13.76 -5.13
CA ASP A 72 1.82 -15.12 -4.62
C ASP A 72 0.51 -15.90 -4.36
N GLY A 73 -0.64 -15.23 -4.50
CA GLY A 73 -1.96 -15.81 -4.23
C GLY A 73 -2.45 -15.58 -2.80
N THR A 74 -1.73 -14.86 -1.94
CA THR A 74 -2.25 -14.46 -0.63
C THR A 74 -3.47 -13.56 -0.83
N VAL A 75 -4.60 -13.91 -0.20
CA VAL A 75 -5.88 -13.17 -0.28
C VAL A 75 -6.29 -12.68 1.08
N HIS A 76 -6.88 -11.49 1.11
CA HIS A 76 -7.65 -10.94 2.23
C HIS A 76 -9.07 -10.62 1.76
N TRP A 77 -10.08 -11.05 2.53
CA TRP A 77 -11.49 -10.78 2.28
C TRP A 77 -12.04 -9.82 3.32
N ASN A 78 -12.87 -8.88 2.90
CA ASN A 78 -13.71 -8.11 3.79
C ASN A 78 -14.85 -9.02 4.27
N GLN A 79 -15.02 -9.21 5.59
CA GLN A 79 -15.89 -10.26 6.17
C GLN A 79 -17.33 -10.30 5.66
N ASP A 80 -17.89 -9.17 5.24
CA ASP A 80 -19.32 -9.06 4.96
C ASP A 80 -19.75 -9.52 3.55
N MET A 81 -18.82 -9.79 2.63
CA MET A 81 -19.14 -10.00 1.21
C MET A 81 -18.82 -11.38 0.65
N SER A 82 -17.94 -12.13 1.29
CA SER A 82 -17.52 -13.46 0.81
C SER A 82 -18.65 -14.52 0.80
N GLN A 83 -19.74 -14.25 1.51
CA GLN A 83 -20.89 -15.16 1.65
C GLN A 83 -21.90 -15.09 0.48
N TYR A 84 -21.79 -14.08 -0.39
CA TYR A 84 -22.83 -13.77 -1.39
C TYR A 84 -22.46 -14.15 -2.82
N LEU A 85 -21.29 -14.74 -3.05
CA LEU A 85 -20.77 -14.83 -4.41
C LEU A 85 -20.63 -16.27 -4.89
N GLU A 86 -21.19 -16.55 -6.05
CA GLU A 86 -21.10 -17.87 -6.68
C GLU A 86 -19.65 -18.27 -6.93
N HIS A 87 -19.32 -19.50 -6.55
CA HIS A 87 -17.95 -20.00 -6.50
C HIS A 87 -17.18 -19.89 -7.83
N ALA A 88 -17.84 -20.04 -8.97
CA ALA A 88 -17.22 -19.99 -10.30
C ALA A 88 -16.75 -18.59 -10.69
N TYR A 89 -17.49 -17.54 -10.34
CA TYR A 89 -17.09 -16.17 -10.61
C TYR A 89 -15.77 -15.83 -9.90
N PHE A 90 -15.65 -16.19 -8.63
CA PHE A 90 -14.46 -15.89 -7.85
C PHE A 90 -13.21 -16.57 -8.32
N VAL A 91 -13.29 -17.80 -8.76
CA VAL A 91 -12.12 -18.51 -9.29
C VAL A 91 -11.54 -17.74 -10.48
N ASN A 92 -12.39 -17.26 -11.38
CA ASN A 92 -11.95 -16.48 -12.53
C ASN A 92 -11.40 -15.11 -12.15
N GLU A 93 -12.14 -14.36 -11.32
CA GLU A 93 -11.71 -13.03 -10.86
C GLU A 93 -10.38 -13.09 -10.08
N ILE A 94 -10.24 -14.04 -9.14
CA ILE A 94 -9.01 -14.26 -8.39
C ILE A 94 -7.83 -14.55 -9.33
N ASN A 95 -8.01 -15.43 -10.31
CA ASN A 95 -6.96 -15.77 -11.27
C ASN A 95 -6.59 -14.57 -12.14
N GLU A 96 -7.58 -13.82 -12.61
CA GLU A 96 -7.35 -12.61 -13.41
C GLU A 96 -6.57 -11.57 -12.60
N LYS A 97 -7.04 -11.24 -11.39
CA LYS A 97 -6.38 -10.25 -10.51
C LYS A 97 -4.99 -10.70 -10.05
N LYS A 98 -4.79 -12.00 -9.80
CA LYS A 98 -3.47 -12.55 -9.54
C LYS A 98 -2.53 -12.35 -10.73
N ASN A 99 -2.97 -12.67 -11.94
CA ASN A 99 -2.18 -12.50 -13.17
C ASN A 99 -1.86 -11.01 -13.43
N GLU A 100 -2.82 -10.11 -13.20
CA GLU A 100 -2.58 -8.67 -13.26
C GLU A 100 -1.52 -8.22 -12.25
N ALA A 101 -1.60 -8.71 -11.00
CA ALA A 101 -0.64 -8.39 -9.96
C ALA A 101 0.78 -8.90 -10.32
N GLN A 102 0.88 -10.11 -10.86
CA GLN A 102 2.14 -10.70 -11.31
C GLN A 102 2.77 -9.90 -12.45
N ARG A 103 1.99 -9.53 -13.47
CA ARG A 103 2.47 -8.68 -14.59
C ARG A 103 2.99 -7.33 -14.09
N GLN A 104 2.26 -6.68 -13.18
CA GLN A 104 2.67 -5.39 -12.63
C GLN A 104 3.93 -5.52 -11.75
N LEU A 105 4.06 -6.61 -11.01
CA LEU A 105 5.25 -6.90 -10.23
C LEU A 105 6.48 -7.06 -11.14
N GLU A 106 6.35 -7.84 -12.20
CA GLU A 106 7.41 -8.05 -13.20
C GLU A 106 7.81 -6.74 -13.86
N GLN A 107 6.84 -5.93 -14.26
CA GLN A 107 7.09 -4.62 -14.87
C GLN A 107 7.91 -3.69 -13.95
N PHE A 108 7.53 -3.56 -12.68
CA PHE A 108 8.17 -2.61 -11.77
C PHE A 108 9.42 -3.15 -11.09
N ARG A 109 9.54 -4.45 -10.86
CA ARG A 109 10.65 -5.05 -10.11
C ARG A 109 11.51 -6.03 -10.93
N GLY A 110 10.92 -6.72 -11.90
CA GLY A 110 11.57 -7.78 -12.65
C GLY A 110 11.84 -9.07 -11.85
N ASN A 111 11.38 -9.13 -10.58
CA ASN A 111 11.49 -10.34 -9.75
C ASN A 111 10.47 -10.31 -8.60
N SER A 112 10.20 -11.48 -8.00
CA SER A 112 9.25 -11.66 -6.90
C SER A 112 9.89 -11.78 -5.51
N ARG A 113 11.22 -11.73 -5.41
CA ARG A 113 11.93 -11.91 -4.14
C ARG A 113 12.05 -10.59 -3.39
N TYR A 114 11.70 -10.59 -2.11
CA TYR A 114 11.89 -9.46 -1.20
C TYR A 114 12.86 -9.87 -0.10
N ASP A 115 13.82 -9.01 0.17
CA ASP A 115 14.71 -9.15 1.33
C ASP A 115 14.09 -8.36 2.50
N LEU A 116 13.32 -9.04 3.34
CA LEU A 116 12.57 -8.45 4.46
C LEU A 116 13.15 -8.81 5.83
N LYS A 117 14.04 -9.81 5.87
CA LYS A 117 14.60 -10.30 7.12
C LYS A 117 15.36 -9.20 7.86
N ASP A 118 15.12 -9.10 9.17
CA ASP A 118 15.75 -8.14 10.09
C ASP A 118 15.53 -6.65 9.71
N LYS A 119 14.53 -6.36 8.85
CA LYS A 119 14.21 -5.00 8.43
C LYS A 119 12.98 -4.43 9.13
N THR A 120 13.02 -3.14 9.42
CA THR A 120 11.82 -2.34 9.68
C THR A 120 11.20 -1.99 8.32
N VAL A 121 10.04 -2.60 8.02
CA VAL A 121 9.29 -2.35 6.79
C VAL A 121 8.32 -1.21 7.00
N ILE A 122 8.43 -0.16 6.18
CA ILE A 122 7.50 0.97 6.17
C ILE A 122 6.60 0.81 4.95
N LEU A 123 5.36 0.35 5.18
CA LEU A 123 4.34 0.23 4.14
C LEU A 123 3.64 1.56 3.95
N THR A 124 3.60 2.08 2.72
CA THR A 124 3.01 3.40 2.44
C THR A 124 2.15 3.44 1.19
N ASP A 125 1.13 4.31 1.24
CA ASP A 125 0.29 4.70 0.11
C ASP A 125 -0.02 6.20 0.20
N ASP A 126 -0.57 6.81 -0.85
CA ASP A 126 -0.98 8.23 -0.89
C ASP A 126 -2.24 8.52 -0.07
N GLY A 127 -3.01 7.49 0.27
CA GLY A 127 -4.14 7.49 1.18
C GLY A 127 -4.73 6.10 1.31
N ILE A 128 -5.07 5.72 2.53
CA ILE A 128 -5.67 4.43 2.81
C ILE A 128 -7.17 4.66 3.06
N ALA A 129 -8.04 4.12 2.20
CA ALA A 129 -9.49 4.16 2.38
C ALA A 129 -10.00 3.00 3.25
N THR A 130 -10.56 1.96 2.64
CA THR A 130 -11.04 0.75 3.34
C THR A 130 -9.91 -0.15 3.83
N GLY A 131 -8.70 0.04 3.30
CA GLY A 131 -7.52 -0.73 3.67
C GLY A 131 -7.42 -2.12 3.02
N ALA A 132 -8.31 -2.54 2.12
CA ALA A 132 -8.28 -3.89 1.53
C ALA A 132 -6.92 -4.28 0.96
N THR A 133 -6.28 -3.38 0.19
CA THR A 133 -4.93 -3.57 -0.36
C THR A 133 -3.86 -3.63 0.73
N VAL A 134 -3.99 -2.81 1.76
CA VAL A 134 -3.04 -2.77 2.89
C VAL A 134 -3.15 -4.04 3.74
N PHE A 135 -4.36 -4.50 4.05
CA PHE A 135 -4.57 -5.70 4.88
C PHE A 135 -4.04 -6.98 4.21
N VAL A 136 -4.17 -7.13 2.89
CA VAL A 136 -3.58 -8.30 2.21
C VAL A 136 -2.05 -8.25 2.24
N ILE A 137 -1.46 -7.05 2.10
CA ILE A 137 -0.02 -6.86 2.19
C ILE A 137 0.47 -7.14 3.62
N LEU A 138 -0.24 -6.67 4.65
CA LEU A 138 0.10 -6.97 6.05
C LEU A 138 0.05 -8.47 6.34
N LYS A 139 -0.97 -9.16 5.83
CA LYS A 139 -1.05 -10.63 5.92
C LYS A 139 0.13 -11.33 5.24
N TRP A 140 0.57 -10.81 4.11
CA TRP A 140 1.76 -11.30 3.41
C TRP A 140 3.05 -10.97 4.17
N LEU A 141 3.21 -9.75 4.67
CA LEU A 141 4.36 -9.34 5.48
C LEU A 141 4.51 -10.21 6.74
N ALA A 142 3.42 -10.51 7.44
CA ALA A 142 3.44 -11.36 8.61
C ALA A 142 4.00 -12.77 8.33
N LYS A 143 3.78 -13.31 7.13
CA LYS A 143 4.36 -14.60 6.70
C LYS A 143 5.86 -14.52 6.39
N ASN A 144 6.36 -13.32 6.08
CA ASN A 144 7.76 -13.09 5.69
C ASN A 144 8.63 -12.58 6.85
N ASN A 145 8.08 -12.48 8.05
CA ASN A 145 8.75 -12.19 9.33
C ASN A 145 9.77 -11.04 9.28
N PRO A 146 9.40 -9.80 8.88
CA PRO A 146 10.26 -8.64 9.05
C PRO A 146 10.45 -8.35 10.56
N LYS A 147 11.47 -7.55 10.91
CA LYS A 147 11.72 -7.13 12.29
C LYS A 147 10.56 -6.31 12.87
N LYS A 148 10.01 -5.40 12.06
CA LYS A 148 8.91 -4.49 12.44
C LYS A 148 8.11 -4.08 11.21
N ILE A 149 6.81 -3.91 11.36
CA ILE A 149 5.91 -3.40 10.32
C ILE A 149 5.33 -2.07 10.77
N VAL A 150 5.63 -1.02 10.01
CA VAL A 150 5.08 0.33 10.20
C VAL A 150 4.19 0.64 9.00
N VAL A 151 2.93 1.00 9.23
CA VAL A 151 2.04 1.52 8.20
C VAL A 151 2.09 3.04 8.28
N ALA A 152 2.42 3.71 7.18
CA ALA A 152 2.51 5.17 7.13
C ALA A 152 1.76 5.71 5.91
N SER A 153 0.77 6.58 6.11
CA SER A 153 0.03 7.21 5.01
C SER A 153 -0.42 8.60 5.42
N PRO A 154 -0.46 9.57 4.49
CA PRO A 154 -0.90 10.92 4.79
C PRO A 154 -2.32 11.01 5.34
N VAL A 155 -3.22 10.16 4.85
CA VAL A 155 -4.63 10.14 5.30
C VAL A 155 -5.13 8.72 5.46
N ILE A 156 -5.74 8.45 6.61
CA ILE A 156 -6.38 7.17 6.95
C ILE A 156 -7.67 7.49 7.70
N PRO A 157 -8.86 6.97 7.30
CA PRO A 157 -10.08 7.11 8.10
C PRO A 157 -9.87 6.57 9.51
N ALA A 158 -10.47 7.21 10.51
CA ALA A 158 -10.31 6.82 11.92
C ALA A 158 -10.66 5.34 12.17
N SER A 159 -11.70 4.81 11.52
CA SER A 159 -12.11 3.41 11.64
C SER A 159 -11.06 2.43 11.08
N THR A 160 -10.48 2.75 9.92
CA THR A 160 -9.40 1.95 9.29
C THR A 160 -8.12 2.03 10.09
N TYR A 161 -7.78 3.19 10.64
CA TYR A 161 -6.63 3.38 11.51
C TYR A 161 -6.65 2.45 12.73
N GLU A 162 -7.80 2.35 13.41
CA GLU A 162 -7.95 1.46 14.56
C GLU A 162 -7.86 -0.04 14.20
N GLN A 163 -8.24 -0.40 12.97
CA GLN A 163 -8.05 -1.77 12.48
C GLN A 163 -6.57 -2.07 12.15
N LEU A 164 -5.88 -1.12 11.52
CA LEU A 164 -4.45 -1.26 11.18
C LEU A 164 -3.56 -1.40 12.42
N LYS A 165 -3.87 -0.71 13.51
CA LYS A 165 -3.17 -0.84 14.81
C LYS A 165 -3.21 -2.26 15.38
N LYS A 166 -4.18 -3.09 14.98
CA LYS A 166 -4.30 -4.48 15.43
C LYS A 166 -3.46 -5.45 14.61
N THR A 167 -2.98 -5.03 13.45
CA THR A 167 -2.33 -5.89 12.45
C THR A 167 -0.93 -5.44 12.04
N SER A 168 -0.43 -4.34 12.64
CA SER A 168 0.91 -3.80 12.44
C SER A 168 1.49 -3.31 13.76
N ASP A 169 2.82 -3.16 13.83
CA ASP A 169 3.49 -2.72 15.06
C ASP A 169 3.30 -1.22 15.33
N GLN A 170 3.12 -0.44 14.25
CA GLN A 170 2.93 1.00 14.36
C GLN A 170 2.13 1.52 13.16
N VAL A 171 1.25 2.49 13.40
CA VAL A 171 0.51 3.20 12.34
C VAL A 171 0.74 4.69 12.50
N ILE A 172 1.11 5.35 11.42
CA ILE A 172 1.36 6.79 11.37
C ILE A 172 0.49 7.41 10.28
N ALA A 173 -0.31 8.41 10.66
CA ALA A 173 -1.11 9.20 9.75
C ALA A 173 -0.97 10.69 10.08
N LEU A 174 -1.10 11.55 9.07
CA LEU A 174 -1.16 13.01 9.27
C LEU A 174 -2.59 13.47 9.52
N LEU A 175 -3.56 12.82 8.87
CA LEU A 175 -4.98 13.12 9.00
C LEU A 175 -5.76 11.82 9.28
N LEU A 176 -6.71 11.91 10.23
CA LEU A 176 -7.61 10.83 10.64
C LEU A 176 -9.07 11.29 10.51
N PRO A 177 -9.58 11.49 9.29
CA PRO A 177 -10.95 11.96 9.09
C PRO A 177 -11.98 10.92 9.60
N THR A 178 -13.08 11.42 10.13
CA THR A 178 -14.27 10.62 10.47
C THR A 178 -15.19 10.44 9.26
N GLU A 179 -15.24 11.47 8.40
CA GLU A 179 -15.93 11.43 7.10
C GLU A 179 -14.88 11.31 6.00
N PHE A 180 -15.05 10.33 5.13
CA PHE A 180 -14.09 10.02 4.09
C PHE A 180 -14.79 9.46 2.86
N TYR A 181 -14.71 10.18 1.75
CA TYR A 181 -15.29 9.75 0.46
C TYR A 181 -14.20 9.32 -0.51
N ALA A 182 -13.14 10.11 -0.66
CA ALA A 182 -12.02 9.78 -1.54
C ALA A 182 -10.70 10.38 -1.04
N VAL A 183 -9.58 9.71 -1.34
CA VAL A 183 -8.22 10.21 -1.03
C VAL A 183 -7.96 11.57 -1.66
N SER A 184 -8.48 11.80 -2.87
CA SER A 184 -8.27 13.04 -3.63
C SER A 184 -8.77 14.31 -2.92
N GLU A 185 -9.76 14.21 -2.02
CA GLU A 185 -10.31 15.34 -1.28
C GLU A 185 -9.29 16.00 -0.33
N PHE A 186 -8.23 15.29 0.01
CA PHE A 186 -7.20 15.76 0.92
C PHE A 186 -6.03 16.44 0.20
N TYR A 187 -6.08 16.51 -1.15
CA TYR A 187 -5.03 17.06 -1.99
C TYR A 187 -5.57 18.17 -2.91
N LYS A 188 -4.82 19.28 -3.04
CA LYS A 188 -5.14 20.33 -4.01
C LYS A 188 -4.83 19.90 -5.45
N LYS A 189 -3.74 19.11 -5.62
CA LYS A 189 -3.33 18.51 -6.87
C LYS A 189 -3.18 17.01 -6.67
N PHE A 190 -4.03 16.23 -7.36
CA PHE A 190 -4.07 14.77 -7.26
C PHE A 190 -4.02 14.12 -8.64
N ASP A 191 -3.07 14.57 -9.47
CA ASP A 191 -2.89 14.07 -10.82
C ASP A 191 -2.55 12.58 -10.82
N GLN A 192 -2.93 11.89 -11.89
CA GLN A 192 -2.64 10.47 -12.03
C GLN A 192 -1.14 10.25 -12.23
N VAL A 193 -0.52 9.50 -11.33
CA VAL A 193 0.89 9.08 -11.45
C VAL A 193 1.00 8.04 -12.57
N SER A 194 1.89 8.27 -13.53
CA SER A 194 2.13 7.37 -14.64
C SER A 194 3.09 6.23 -14.25
N GLU A 195 3.04 5.11 -14.99
CA GLU A 195 3.98 4.00 -14.81
C GLU A 195 5.43 4.42 -15.07
N LYS A 196 5.65 5.29 -16.07
CA LYS A 196 6.98 5.86 -16.36
C LYS A 196 7.53 6.67 -15.19
N GLU A 197 6.68 7.41 -14.49
CA GLU A 197 7.08 8.16 -13.30
C GLU A 197 7.45 7.22 -12.16
N VAL A 198 6.67 6.16 -11.92
CA VAL A 198 6.99 5.11 -10.94
C VAL A 198 8.36 4.48 -11.26
N GLU A 199 8.58 4.06 -12.51
CA GLU A 199 9.84 3.45 -12.94
C GLU A 199 11.02 4.42 -12.79
N SER A 200 10.82 5.71 -13.10
CA SER A 200 11.85 6.74 -12.94
C SER A 200 12.25 6.93 -11.48
N ILE A 201 11.29 6.96 -10.56
CA ILE A 201 11.55 7.07 -9.13
C ILE A 201 12.32 5.84 -8.64
N LEU A 202 11.86 4.63 -8.98
CA LEU A 202 12.48 3.39 -8.52
C LEU A 202 13.92 3.20 -9.01
N LYS A 203 14.29 3.75 -10.18
CA LYS A 203 15.67 3.70 -10.70
C LYS A 203 16.68 4.36 -9.76
N ASN A 204 16.28 5.33 -8.97
CA ASN A 204 17.16 6.03 -8.02
C ASN A 204 17.54 5.18 -6.79
N PHE A 205 16.86 4.03 -6.57
CA PHE A 205 17.05 3.15 -5.41
C PHE A 205 17.56 1.75 -5.75
N ARG A 206 17.87 1.51 -7.04
CA ARG A 206 18.41 0.23 -7.56
C ARG A 206 19.93 0.19 -7.57
#